data_a086a971ed83ef1caf62cba998253a56
#
_entry.id   a086a971ed83ef1caf62cba998253a56
#
_cell.length_a   1.000
_cell.length_b   1.000
_cell.length_c   1.000
_cell.angle_alpha   90.00
_cell.angle_beta   90.00
_cell.angle_gamma   90.00
#
_symmetry.space_group_name_H-M   'P 1'
#
loop_
_entity.id
_entity.type
_entity.pdbx_description
1 polymer ?
#
loop_
_entity_poly.entity_id
_entity_poly.type
_entity_poly.pdbx_seq_one_letter_code
_entity_poly.pdbx_strand_id
1 'polypeptide(L)'
;MLVPNIRITAVIVAMFVLALCGPLPAQERIRIGWAGASPANSPIWVVQAKGYLKTQGLDAQVIALTASPIAVQAMLAGELDVIVTSVTTLVSARLAGADIVMVLGMVPTFVDHIVTQQTITSFDQLKGKLGGVNRLGSTSDLGLRLALRRKGIDPEKDTKIITAGENPSRLAAVSKGVVQFTIIPEPFVREAEKIGLKDFFSIGSLKIPFWWNAVLVRESTLRSKRPALLKFTRAMMEAVHYIKTEKEGTKEIFSKNLKMNDPDGLERAYRDYSEIFPEDLMPTADGVKTMLDDLAPRNPKAAAANPKNFVDPSLVQEVEASGFLKQLYKH
;
A
#
# COMPACT_ATOMS: atom_id res chain seq x y z
N MET A 1 22.95 -59.55 45.45
CA MET A 1 22.49 -58.10 45.46
C MET A 1 23.15 -57.39 44.29
N LEU A 2 22.42 -57.16 43.21
CA LEU A 2 22.92 -56.41 42.06
C LEU A 2 22.68 -54.89 42.34
N VAL A 3 23.75 -54.09 42.50
CA VAL A 3 23.70 -52.66 42.63
C VAL A 3 23.52 -52.10 41.23
N PRO A 4 22.42 -51.39 40.91
CA PRO A 4 22.24 -50.81 39.58
C PRO A 4 23.27 -49.73 39.36
N ASN A 5 23.94 -49.75 38.20
CA ASN A 5 24.98 -48.83 37.79
C ASN A 5 24.37 -47.42 37.59
N ILE A 6 24.38 -46.62 38.64
CA ILE A 6 23.83 -45.22 38.68
C ILE A 6 24.35 -44.37 37.52
N ARG A 7 25.56 -44.65 37.02
CA ARG A 7 26.14 -43.91 35.87
C ARG A 7 25.46 -44.20 34.54
N ILE A 8 24.96 -45.44 34.32
CA ILE A 8 24.27 -45.84 33.11
C ILE A 8 22.86 -45.23 33.08
N THR A 9 22.16 -45.22 34.23
CA THR A 9 20.83 -44.63 34.36
C THR A 9 20.86 -43.11 34.16
N ALA A 10 21.89 -42.41 34.66
CA ALA A 10 22.05 -40.96 34.46
C ALA A 10 22.31 -40.61 33.00
N VAL A 11 23.07 -41.41 32.25
CA VAL A 11 23.32 -41.18 30.82
C VAL A 11 22.06 -41.40 29.98
N ILE A 12 21.26 -42.40 30.30
CA ILE A 12 20.00 -42.69 29.58
C ILE A 12 18.97 -41.59 29.84
N VAL A 13 18.85 -41.06 31.06
CA VAL A 13 17.97 -39.94 31.39
C VAL A 13 18.44 -38.65 30.71
N ALA A 14 19.75 -38.39 30.66
CA ALA A 14 20.29 -37.24 29.94
C ALA A 14 20.05 -37.30 28.41
N MET A 15 20.18 -38.50 27.81
CA MET A 15 19.82 -38.69 26.39
C MET A 15 18.31 -38.51 26.12
N PHE A 16 17.45 -38.93 27.04
CA PHE A 16 16.00 -38.79 26.90
C PHE A 16 15.55 -37.33 27.04
N VAL A 17 16.20 -36.54 27.89
CA VAL A 17 15.93 -35.10 28.04
C VAL A 17 16.42 -34.29 26.81
N LEU A 18 17.54 -34.68 26.20
CA LEU A 18 18.03 -34.06 24.96
C LEU A 18 17.16 -34.43 23.73
N ALA A 19 16.53 -35.59 23.72
CA ALA A 19 15.62 -36.02 22.65
C ALA A 19 14.24 -35.32 22.71
N LEU A 20 13.86 -34.74 23.86
CA LEU A 20 12.63 -33.94 24.03
C LEU A 20 12.79 -32.46 23.64
N CYS A 21 14.03 -31.99 23.47
CA CYS A 21 14.30 -30.69 22.83
C CYS A 21 14.22 -30.89 21.31
N GLY A 22 13.01 -31.07 20.79
CA GLY A 22 12.80 -30.93 19.34
C GLY A 22 13.34 -29.57 18.87
N PRO A 23 13.80 -29.43 17.62
CA PRO A 23 14.23 -28.13 17.10
C PRO A 23 13.08 -27.16 17.29
N LEU A 24 13.30 -26.10 18.07
CA LEU A 24 12.38 -24.97 18.11
C LEU A 24 12.14 -24.57 16.63
N PRO A 25 10.89 -24.52 16.17
CA PRO A 25 10.62 -24.12 14.79
C PRO A 25 11.33 -22.79 14.55
N ALA A 26 12.31 -22.78 13.66
CA ALA A 26 13.01 -21.57 13.28
C ALA A 26 11.96 -20.56 12.84
N GLN A 27 11.88 -19.44 13.54
CA GLN A 27 10.91 -18.40 13.25
C GLN A 27 11.15 -17.93 11.81
N GLU A 28 10.13 -18.03 10.95
CA GLU A 28 10.24 -17.69 9.53
C GLU A 28 10.56 -16.21 9.37
N ARG A 29 11.70 -15.91 8.75
CA ARG A 29 12.18 -14.53 8.57
C ARG A 29 11.61 -13.92 7.30
N ILE A 30 11.03 -12.72 7.45
CA ILE A 30 10.48 -11.94 6.33
C ILE A 30 10.91 -10.47 6.41
N ARG A 31 11.31 -9.90 5.28
CA ARG A 31 11.70 -8.48 5.17
C ARG A 31 10.67 -7.74 4.34
N ILE A 32 10.08 -6.73 4.95
CA ILE A 32 8.93 -6.01 4.41
C ILE A 32 9.34 -4.55 4.23
N GLY A 33 9.20 -4.02 3.02
CA GLY A 33 9.36 -2.60 2.72
C GLY A 33 8.02 -1.92 2.49
N TRP A 34 7.87 -0.66 2.91
CA TRP A 34 6.75 0.17 2.49
C TRP A 34 7.24 1.56 2.11
N ALA A 35 6.53 2.24 1.19
CA ALA A 35 6.98 3.50 0.64
C ALA A 35 5.88 4.56 0.66
N GLY A 36 6.29 5.80 0.99
CA GLY A 36 5.43 6.99 0.99
C GLY A 36 4.66 7.20 2.30
N ALA A 37 4.58 8.45 2.75
CA ALA A 37 3.80 8.84 3.94
C ALA A 37 2.34 9.10 3.53
N SER A 38 1.49 8.08 3.63
CA SER A 38 0.05 8.16 3.33
C SER A 38 -0.73 7.20 4.22
N PRO A 39 -1.94 7.53 4.67
CA PRO A 39 -2.83 6.61 5.39
C PRO A 39 -3.13 5.31 4.61
N ALA A 40 -2.92 5.29 3.31
CA ALA A 40 -3.00 4.06 2.50
C ALA A 40 -2.02 2.96 2.98
N ASN A 41 -0.96 3.32 3.71
CA ASN A 41 -0.02 2.38 4.34
C ASN A 41 -0.46 1.97 5.76
N SER A 42 -1.60 2.43 6.25
CA SER A 42 -2.00 2.17 7.64
C SER A 42 -2.11 0.69 8.01
N PRO A 43 -2.51 -0.25 7.14
CA PRO A 43 -2.48 -1.65 7.52
C PRO A 43 -1.09 -2.12 7.96
N ILE A 44 -0.01 -1.76 7.26
CA ILE A 44 1.34 -2.15 7.69
C ILE A 44 1.80 -1.39 8.95
N TRP A 45 1.34 -0.15 9.17
CA TRP A 45 1.62 0.58 10.41
C TRP A 45 0.91 -0.04 11.61
N VAL A 46 -0.34 -0.49 11.45
CA VAL A 46 -1.10 -1.21 12.48
C VAL A 46 -0.44 -2.56 12.77
N VAL A 47 -0.04 -3.31 11.74
CA VAL A 47 0.70 -4.56 11.88
C VAL A 47 1.93 -4.39 12.79
N GLN A 48 2.71 -3.32 12.57
CA GLN A 48 3.87 -3.00 13.41
C GLN A 48 3.47 -2.57 14.83
N ALA A 49 2.51 -1.64 14.94
CA ALA A 49 2.13 -1.06 16.23
C ALA A 49 1.48 -2.08 17.17
N LYS A 50 0.72 -3.04 16.61
CA LYS A 50 0.02 -4.09 17.36
C LYS A 50 0.80 -5.40 17.46
N GLY A 51 1.93 -5.51 16.77
CA GLY A 51 2.78 -6.70 16.82
C GLY A 51 2.19 -7.94 16.14
N TYR A 52 1.26 -7.78 15.19
CA TYR A 52 0.54 -8.90 14.55
C TYR A 52 1.47 -9.88 13.81
N LEU A 53 2.62 -9.42 13.30
CA LEU A 53 3.61 -10.34 12.71
C LEU A 53 4.16 -11.32 13.76
N LYS A 54 4.46 -10.82 14.95
CA LYS A 54 4.95 -11.66 16.05
C LYS A 54 3.87 -12.63 16.54
N THR A 55 2.61 -12.20 16.65
CA THR A 55 1.50 -13.09 17.04
C THR A 55 1.26 -14.20 16.01
N GLN A 56 1.52 -13.92 14.73
CA GLN A 56 1.51 -14.92 13.65
C GLN A 56 2.79 -15.77 13.59
N GLY A 57 3.74 -15.58 14.51
CA GLY A 57 4.98 -16.37 14.59
C GLY A 57 6.00 -16.02 13.50
N LEU A 58 6.03 -14.76 13.02
CA LEU A 58 7.00 -14.25 12.06
C LEU A 58 8.12 -13.46 12.77
N ASP A 59 9.37 -13.70 12.40
CA ASP A 59 10.50 -12.80 12.63
C ASP A 59 10.54 -11.80 11.46
N ALA A 60 9.97 -10.63 11.66
CA ALA A 60 9.79 -9.67 10.57
C ALA A 60 10.57 -8.38 10.79
N GLN A 61 11.31 -7.99 9.76
CA GLN A 61 11.91 -6.67 9.66
C GLN A 61 11.04 -5.79 8.75
N VAL A 62 10.52 -4.68 9.27
CA VAL A 62 9.68 -3.74 8.51
C VAL A 62 10.44 -2.42 8.34
N ILE A 63 10.64 -2.00 7.09
CA ILE A 63 11.50 -0.88 6.69
C ILE A 63 10.68 0.15 5.93
N ALA A 64 10.72 1.41 6.40
CA ALA A 64 10.18 2.55 5.66
C ALA A 64 11.17 3.01 4.58
N LEU A 65 10.69 3.20 3.37
CA LEU A 65 11.49 3.64 2.22
C LEU A 65 10.96 4.98 1.70
N THR A 66 11.85 5.76 1.12
CA THR A 66 11.52 7.11 0.67
C THR A 66 10.69 7.14 -0.63
N ALA A 67 10.78 6.09 -1.46
CA ALA A 67 10.07 6.06 -2.73
C ALA A 67 9.82 4.62 -3.23
N SER A 68 8.71 4.42 -3.94
CA SER A 68 8.33 3.13 -4.52
C SER A 68 9.37 2.51 -5.46
N PRO A 69 10.06 3.24 -6.35
CA PRO A 69 11.11 2.66 -7.18
C PRO A 69 12.27 2.06 -6.38
N ILE A 70 12.64 2.68 -5.25
CA ILE A 70 13.68 2.16 -4.34
C ILE A 70 13.24 0.83 -3.74
N ALA A 71 11.97 0.72 -3.31
CA ALA A 71 11.41 -0.52 -2.79
C ALA A 71 11.47 -1.66 -3.82
N VAL A 72 11.14 -1.39 -5.08
CA VAL A 72 11.25 -2.40 -6.15
C VAL A 72 12.69 -2.81 -6.40
N GLN A 73 13.62 -1.87 -6.45
CA GLN A 73 15.04 -2.19 -6.64
C GLN A 73 15.58 -3.08 -5.51
N ALA A 74 15.26 -2.75 -4.25
CA ALA A 74 15.64 -3.56 -3.08
C ALA A 74 15.00 -4.97 -3.13
N MET A 75 13.75 -5.08 -3.57
CA MET A 75 13.10 -6.37 -3.77
C MET A 75 13.78 -7.19 -4.88
N LEU A 76 14.08 -6.59 -6.02
CA LEU A 76 14.75 -7.28 -7.14
C LEU A 76 16.18 -7.68 -6.78
N ALA A 77 16.88 -6.89 -5.96
CA ALA A 77 18.17 -7.24 -5.37
C ALA A 77 18.09 -8.37 -4.31
N GLY A 78 16.88 -8.78 -3.91
CA GLY A 78 16.69 -9.80 -2.87
C GLY A 78 16.84 -9.29 -1.44
N GLU A 79 16.88 -7.97 -1.25
CA GLU A 79 16.96 -7.34 0.09
C GLU A 79 15.60 -7.31 0.79
N LEU A 80 14.50 -7.27 0.03
CA LEU A 80 13.13 -7.32 0.54
C LEU A 80 12.37 -8.51 -0.05
N ASP A 81 11.52 -9.10 0.75
CA ASP A 81 10.65 -10.22 0.39
C ASP A 81 9.27 -9.75 -0.04
N VAL A 82 8.79 -8.68 0.61
CA VAL A 82 7.47 -8.06 0.41
C VAL A 82 7.64 -6.56 0.31
N ILE A 83 6.91 -5.90 -0.59
CA ILE A 83 6.77 -4.44 -0.58
C ILE A 83 5.30 -4.01 -0.61
N VAL A 84 5.02 -2.94 0.13
CA VAL A 84 3.73 -2.24 0.14
C VAL A 84 3.90 -0.95 -0.66
N THR A 85 3.26 -0.88 -1.84
CA THR A 85 3.47 0.22 -2.77
C THR A 85 2.35 0.31 -3.82
N SER A 86 2.43 1.28 -4.73
CA SER A 86 1.42 1.50 -5.76
C SER A 86 1.50 0.49 -6.92
N VAL A 87 0.35 0.22 -7.56
CA VAL A 87 0.27 -0.62 -8.75
C VAL A 87 0.97 0.00 -9.98
N THR A 88 1.16 1.32 -10.01
CA THR A 88 1.94 1.97 -11.09
C THR A 88 3.37 1.42 -11.15
N THR A 89 3.95 1.19 -9.97
CA THR A 89 5.30 0.63 -9.85
C THR A 89 5.34 -0.85 -10.27
N LEU A 90 4.32 -1.64 -9.90
CA LEU A 90 4.16 -3.02 -10.35
C LEU A 90 4.13 -3.09 -11.88
N VAL A 91 3.21 -2.33 -12.49
CA VAL A 91 3.02 -2.38 -13.96
C VAL A 91 4.29 -1.96 -14.69
N SER A 92 4.93 -0.87 -14.26
CA SER A 92 6.17 -0.39 -14.86
C SER A 92 7.30 -1.43 -14.79
N ALA A 93 7.48 -2.05 -13.62
CA ALA A 93 8.53 -3.05 -13.41
C ALA A 93 8.25 -4.33 -14.20
N ARG A 94 6.99 -4.80 -14.22
CA ARG A 94 6.63 -6.04 -14.92
C ARG A 94 6.71 -5.88 -16.45
N LEU A 95 6.32 -4.73 -17.00
CA LEU A 95 6.52 -4.42 -18.42
C LEU A 95 8.02 -4.32 -18.80
N ALA A 96 8.89 -4.02 -17.82
CA ALA A 96 10.33 -4.09 -17.96
C ALA A 96 10.90 -5.51 -17.79
N GLY A 97 10.07 -6.51 -17.47
CA GLY A 97 10.47 -7.92 -17.35
C GLY A 97 10.70 -8.42 -15.93
N ALA A 98 10.35 -7.65 -14.90
CA ALA A 98 10.46 -8.10 -13.50
C ALA A 98 9.41 -9.18 -13.16
N ASP A 99 9.80 -10.18 -12.34
CA ASP A 99 8.96 -11.31 -11.90
C ASP A 99 8.12 -10.97 -10.65
N ILE A 100 7.50 -9.80 -10.61
CA ILE A 100 6.72 -9.35 -9.46
C ILE A 100 5.22 -9.41 -9.73
N VAL A 101 4.44 -9.78 -8.70
CA VAL A 101 2.98 -9.87 -8.75
C VAL A 101 2.36 -9.19 -7.53
N MET A 102 1.12 -8.72 -7.69
CA MET A 102 0.29 -8.24 -6.60
C MET A 102 -0.42 -9.42 -5.93
N VAL A 103 -0.25 -9.55 -4.63
CA VAL A 103 -0.84 -10.64 -3.84
C VAL A 103 -1.92 -10.16 -2.87
N LEU A 104 -1.92 -8.87 -2.47
CA LEU A 104 -3.02 -8.25 -1.72
C LEU A 104 -3.35 -6.89 -2.35
N GLY A 105 -4.65 -6.61 -2.50
CA GLY A 105 -5.16 -5.30 -2.88
C GLY A 105 -5.57 -4.50 -1.64
N MET A 106 -5.07 -3.27 -1.49
CA MET A 106 -5.34 -2.48 -0.29
C MET A 106 -6.29 -1.31 -0.54
N VAL A 107 -6.00 -0.47 -1.53
CA VAL A 107 -6.81 0.72 -1.85
C VAL A 107 -7.26 0.63 -3.30
N PRO A 108 -8.54 0.24 -3.57
CA PRO A 108 -9.02 -0.16 -4.89
C PRO A 108 -9.43 0.99 -5.82
N THR A 109 -9.19 2.25 -5.40
CA THR A 109 -9.51 3.46 -6.18
C THR A 109 -8.61 4.62 -5.75
N PHE A 110 -8.77 5.76 -6.41
CA PHE A 110 -8.14 7.01 -6.00
C PHE A 110 -8.89 7.61 -4.80
N VAL A 111 -8.16 8.05 -3.80
CA VAL A 111 -8.64 8.76 -2.60
C VAL A 111 -8.18 10.21 -2.57
N ASP A 112 -7.53 10.62 -3.64
CA ASP A 112 -6.92 11.94 -3.75
C ASP A 112 -7.95 13.00 -4.15
N HIS A 113 -7.64 14.24 -3.82
CA HIS A 113 -8.40 15.42 -4.21
C HIS A 113 -7.56 16.34 -5.09
N ILE A 114 -8.19 16.99 -6.06
CA ILE A 114 -7.58 18.12 -6.75
C ILE A 114 -7.75 19.34 -5.84
N VAL A 115 -6.62 19.95 -5.48
CA VAL A 115 -6.58 21.20 -4.72
C VAL A 115 -6.10 22.32 -5.63
N THR A 116 -6.74 23.48 -5.51
CA THR A 116 -6.50 24.66 -6.36
C THR A 116 -6.37 25.93 -5.54
N GLN A 117 -5.93 27.00 -6.20
CA GLN A 117 -6.12 28.34 -5.66
C GLN A 117 -7.62 28.68 -5.60
N GLN A 118 -8.04 29.55 -4.68
CA GLN A 118 -9.44 29.90 -4.44
C GLN A 118 -10.15 30.50 -5.68
N THR A 119 -9.40 31.15 -6.57
CA THR A 119 -9.91 31.76 -7.79
C THR A 119 -10.39 30.77 -8.84
N ILE A 120 -10.00 29.51 -8.73
CA ILE A 120 -10.38 28.44 -9.66
C ILE A 120 -11.69 27.82 -9.20
N THR A 121 -12.75 27.95 -9.99
CA THR A 121 -14.11 27.47 -9.66
C THR A 121 -14.67 26.47 -10.66
N SER A 122 -14.02 26.28 -11.82
CA SER A 122 -14.44 25.31 -12.84
C SER A 122 -13.24 24.59 -13.46
N PHE A 123 -13.49 23.41 -14.05
CA PHE A 123 -12.45 22.66 -14.76
C PHE A 123 -11.91 23.43 -15.97
N ASP A 124 -12.74 24.20 -16.68
CA ASP A 124 -12.28 25.00 -17.83
C ASP A 124 -11.21 26.03 -17.46
N GLN A 125 -11.24 26.55 -16.23
CA GLN A 125 -10.21 27.45 -15.73
C GLN A 125 -8.85 26.81 -15.49
N LEU A 126 -8.77 25.46 -15.51
CA LEU A 126 -7.50 24.74 -15.47
C LEU A 126 -6.77 24.74 -16.81
N LYS A 127 -7.46 25.05 -17.92
CA LYS A 127 -6.85 25.18 -19.25
C LYS A 127 -5.80 26.26 -19.25
N GLY A 128 -4.64 25.96 -19.82
CA GLY A 128 -3.47 26.86 -19.84
C GLY A 128 -2.73 26.94 -18.49
N LYS A 129 -3.20 26.24 -17.44
CA LYS A 129 -2.58 26.28 -16.11
C LYS A 129 -1.58 25.17 -15.90
N LEU A 130 -0.71 25.39 -14.89
CA LEU A 130 0.34 24.46 -14.50
C LEU A 130 -0.13 23.61 -13.30
N GLY A 131 -0.14 22.29 -13.45
CA GLY A 131 -0.47 21.33 -12.41
C GLY A 131 0.79 20.68 -11.81
N GLY A 132 0.79 20.46 -10.50
CA GLY A 132 1.88 19.81 -9.78
C GLY A 132 1.54 18.36 -9.38
N VAL A 133 2.47 17.43 -9.62
CA VAL A 133 2.39 16.04 -9.16
C VAL A 133 3.63 15.64 -8.39
N ASN A 134 3.61 14.50 -7.69
CA ASN A 134 4.80 14.01 -6.98
C ASN A 134 5.97 13.84 -7.96
N ARG A 135 5.75 13.03 -8.98
CA ARG A 135 6.69 12.76 -10.07
C ARG A 135 5.89 12.36 -11.31
N LEU A 136 6.37 12.72 -12.50
CA LEU A 136 5.78 12.23 -13.74
C LEU A 136 5.85 10.69 -13.80
N GLY A 137 4.75 10.05 -14.20
CA GLY A 137 4.55 8.60 -14.20
C GLY A 137 4.21 7.99 -12.83
N SER A 138 4.04 8.81 -11.77
CA SER A 138 3.58 8.35 -10.46
C SER A 138 2.05 8.19 -10.40
N THR A 139 1.55 7.63 -9.27
CA THR A 139 0.11 7.53 -9.01
C THR A 139 -0.59 8.88 -9.06
N SER A 140 0.03 9.94 -8.51
CA SER A 140 -0.55 11.29 -8.57
C SER A 140 -0.61 11.85 -9.99
N ASP A 141 0.36 11.57 -10.84
CA ASP A 141 0.33 11.97 -12.25
C ASP A 141 -0.79 11.23 -13.00
N LEU A 142 -0.87 9.92 -12.84
CA LEU A 142 -1.95 9.13 -13.45
C LEU A 142 -3.34 9.58 -12.97
N GLY A 143 -3.53 9.72 -11.65
CA GLY A 143 -4.81 10.13 -11.07
C GLY A 143 -5.26 11.51 -11.56
N LEU A 144 -4.34 12.47 -11.59
CA LEU A 144 -4.64 13.82 -12.09
C LEU A 144 -5.03 13.79 -13.59
N ARG A 145 -4.26 13.09 -14.42
CA ARG A 145 -4.56 12.97 -15.88
C ARG A 145 -5.89 12.28 -16.13
N LEU A 146 -6.19 11.19 -15.42
CA LEU A 146 -7.47 10.49 -15.56
C LEU A 146 -8.63 11.38 -15.12
N ALA A 147 -8.51 12.12 -14.01
CA ALA A 147 -9.53 13.03 -13.55
C ALA A 147 -9.78 14.17 -14.55
N LEU A 148 -8.73 14.79 -15.09
CA LEU A 148 -8.83 15.81 -16.12
C LEU A 148 -9.55 15.29 -17.37
N ARG A 149 -9.14 14.12 -17.90
CA ARG A 149 -9.79 13.50 -19.07
C ARG A 149 -11.29 13.22 -18.82
N ARG A 150 -11.64 12.70 -17.63
CA ARG A 150 -13.04 12.45 -17.24
C ARG A 150 -13.88 13.73 -17.15
N LYS A 151 -13.23 14.88 -17.00
CA LYS A 151 -13.84 16.21 -16.95
C LYS A 151 -13.73 16.99 -18.27
N GLY A 152 -13.32 16.32 -19.36
CA GLY A 152 -13.24 16.93 -20.69
C GLY A 152 -12.02 17.82 -20.93
N ILE A 153 -10.99 17.72 -20.06
CA ILE A 153 -9.71 18.41 -20.22
C ILE A 153 -8.67 17.42 -20.77
N ASP A 154 -8.03 17.76 -21.88
CA ASP A 154 -6.89 17.01 -22.39
C ASP A 154 -5.63 17.38 -21.58
N PRO A 155 -5.10 16.49 -20.72
CA PRO A 155 -3.96 16.84 -19.85
C PRO A 155 -2.67 17.09 -20.61
N GLU A 156 -2.58 16.68 -21.88
CA GLU A 156 -1.40 16.86 -22.73
C GLU A 156 -1.44 18.17 -23.53
N LYS A 157 -2.65 18.65 -23.86
CA LYS A 157 -2.85 19.83 -24.70
C LYS A 157 -3.33 21.05 -23.91
N ASP A 158 -4.28 20.81 -22.98
CA ASP A 158 -4.97 21.88 -22.28
C ASP A 158 -4.26 22.32 -21.01
N THR A 159 -3.35 21.50 -20.44
CA THR A 159 -2.61 21.81 -19.21
C THR A 159 -1.14 21.47 -19.36
N LYS A 160 -0.32 21.94 -18.41
CA LYS A 160 1.06 21.47 -18.28
C LYS A 160 1.23 20.86 -16.89
N ILE A 161 1.66 19.59 -16.82
CA ILE A 161 1.86 18.89 -15.56
C ILE A 161 3.36 18.74 -15.32
N ILE A 162 3.82 19.10 -14.10
CA ILE A 162 5.24 19.05 -13.71
C ILE A 162 5.43 18.28 -12.40
N THR A 163 6.65 17.80 -12.18
CA THR A 163 7.09 17.27 -10.88
C THR A 163 7.18 18.43 -9.87
N ALA A 164 6.46 18.33 -8.76
CA ALA A 164 6.46 19.30 -7.66
C ALA A 164 6.74 18.66 -6.28
N GLY A 165 7.13 17.39 -6.25
CA GLY A 165 7.60 16.67 -5.06
C GLY A 165 6.48 16.09 -4.18
N GLU A 166 6.81 15.84 -2.91
CA GLU A 166 5.91 15.26 -1.90
C GLU A 166 4.76 16.21 -1.53
N ASN A 167 3.75 15.70 -0.80
CA ASN A 167 2.54 16.46 -0.47
C ASN A 167 2.82 17.86 0.12
N PRO A 168 3.70 18.06 1.12
CA PRO A 168 3.99 19.38 1.64
C PRO A 168 4.60 20.33 0.59
N SER A 169 5.49 19.81 -0.27
CA SER A 169 6.12 20.59 -1.34
C SER A 169 5.09 21.04 -2.39
N ARG A 170 4.14 20.15 -2.74
CA ARG A 170 3.05 20.46 -3.67
C ARG A 170 2.10 21.53 -3.12
N LEU A 171 1.75 21.44 -1.82
CA LEU A 171 0.96 22.47 -1.15
C LEU A 171 1.65 23.82 -1.18
N ALA A 172 2.94 23.87 -0.84
CA ALA A 172 3.73 25.08 -0.90
C ALA A 172 3.80 25.64 -2.33
N ALA A 173 3.90 24.80 -3.35
CA ALA A 173 3.94 25.22 -4.74
C ALA A 173 2.62 25.86 -5.19
N VAL A 174 1.45 25.29 -4.79
CA VAL A 174 0.14 25.89 -5.08
C VAL A 174 -0.06 27.20 -4.31
N SER A 175 0.27 27.21 -3.02
CA SER A 175 0.15 28.40 -2.17
C SER A 175 0.97 29.59 -2.71
N LYS A 176 2.17 29.33 -3.23
CA LYS A 176 3.05 30.35 -3.84
C LYS A 176 2.73 30.65 -5.30
N GLY A 177 1.73 29.99 -5.89
CA GLY A 177 1.36 30.19 -7.30
C GLY A 177 2.35 29.61 -8.31
N VAL A 178 3.33 28.82 -7.88
CA VAL A 178 4.28 28.11 -8.79
C VAL A 178 3.52 27.13 -9.68
N VAL A 179 2.54 26.43 -9.11
CA VAL A 179 1.52 25.69 -9.84
C VAL A 179 0.14 26.18 -9.39
N GLN A 180 -0.88 26.06 -10.22
CA GLN A 180 -2.21 26.55 -9.91
C GLN A 180 -3.13 25.45 -9.31
N PHE A 181 -2.78 24.21 -9.53
CA PHE A 181 -3.49 23.07 -8.98
C PHE A 181 -2.55 21.90 -8.70
N THR A 182 -2.97 21.02 -7.82
CA THR A 182 -2.27 19.76 -7.49
C THR A 182 -3.25 18.68 -7.09
N ILE A 183 -2.74 17.48 -6.87
CA ILE A 183 -3.49 16.33 -6.36
C ILE A 183 -2.86 15.86 -5.06
N ILE A 184 -3.65 15.73 -4.00
CA ILE A 184 -3.20 15.31 -2.66
C ILE A 184 -4.29 14.49 -1.95
N PRO A 185 -3.93 13.59 -1.03
CA PRO A 185 -4.89 12.87 -0.19
C PRO A 185 -5.16 13.61 1.13
N GLU A 186 -6.20 13.18 1.87
CA GLU A 186 -6.30 13.51 3.29
C GLU A 186 -5.12 12.90 4.08
N PRO A 187 -4.64 13.55 5.14
CA PRO A 187 -5.14 14.78 5.76
C PRO A 187 -4.57 16.09 5.15
N PHE A 188 -3.80 16.02 4.08
CA PHE A 188 -3.17 17.18 3.44
C PHE A 188 -4.19 18.12 2.78
N VAL A 189 -5.37 17.62 2.41
CA VAL A 189 -6.48 18.45 1.92
C VAL A 189 -6.91 19.46 2.99
N ARG A 190 -7.04 19.00 4.24
CA ARG A 190 -7.35 19.86 5.38
C ARG A 190 -6.27 20.93 5.63
N GLU A 191 -5.00 20.56 5.47
CA GLU A 191 -3.90 21.54 5.55
C GLU A 191 -3.99 22.59 4.43
N ALA A 192 -4.33 22.17 3.21
CA ALA A 192 -4.55 23.08 2.10
C ALA A 192 -5.65 24.11 2.41
N GLU A 193 -6.78 23.68 2.94
CA GLU A 193 -7.89 24.55 3.35
C GLU A 193 -7.43 25.58 4.40
N LYS A 194 -6.65 25.17 5.40
CA LYS A 194 -6.12 26.05 6.45
C LYS A 194 -5.23 27.18 5.92
N ILE A 195 -4.52 26.94 4.82
CA ILE A 195 -3.66 27.95 4.18
C ILE A 195 -4.37 28.69 3.03
N GLY A 196 -5.71 28.59 2.95
CA GLY A 196 -6.53 29.32 2.02
C GLY A 196 -6.56 28.75 0.60
N LEU A 197 -6.23 27.46 0.42
CA LEU A 197 -6.45 26.73 -0.83
C LEU A 197 -7.85 26.10 -0.84
N LYS A 198 -8.30 25.68 -2.01
CA LYS A 198 -9.62 25.10 -2.20
C LYS A 198 -9.51 23.59 -2.44
N ASP A 199 -10.26 22.79 -1.65
CA ASP A 199 -10.61 21.43 -2.05
C ASP A 199 -11.59 21.54 -3.24
N PHE A 200 -11.04 21.35 -4.43
CA PHE A 200 -11.77 21.61 -5.66
C PHE A 200 -12.58 20.41 -6.14
N PHE A 201 -12.00 19.20 -6.04
CA PHE A 201 -12.65 18.00 -6.57
C PHE A 201 -12.08 16.72 -5.99
N SER A 202 -12.95 15.84 -5.44
CA SER A 202 -12.58 14.50 -5.01
C SER A 202 -12.52 13.54 -6.20
N ILE A 203 -11.34 12.99 -6.50
CA ILE A 203 -11.15 12.02 -7.59
C ILE A 203 -11.84 10.69 -7.27
N GLY A 204 -11.95 10.34 -5.98
CA GLY A 204 -12.68 9.16 -5.53
C GLY A 204 -14.13 9.12 -6.02
N SER A 205 -14.77 10.29 -6.22
CA SER A 205 -16.13 10.39 -6.76
C SER A 205 -16.27 9.83 -8.18
N LEU A 206 -15.18 9.70 -8.93
CA LEU A 206 -15.16 9.11 -10.28
C LEU A 206 -15.20 7.58 -10.26
N LYS A 207 -15.00 6.95 -9.11
CA LYS A 207 -14.99 5.49 -8.90
C LYS A 207 -14.17 4.75 -9.96
N ILE A 208 -13.00 5.28 -10.29
CA ILE A 208 -12.08 4.68 -11.26
C ILE A 208 -11.45 3.44 -10.61
N PRO A 209 -11.64 2.22 -11.14
CA PRO A 209 -10.95 1.05 -10.64
C PRO A 209 -9.44 1.23 -10.75
N PHE A 210 -8.74 1.16 -9.62
CA PHE A 210 -7.29 1.37 -9.58
C PHE A 210 -6.73 0.90 -8.24
N TRP A 211 -5.63 0.20 -8.23
CA TRP A 211 -4.94 -0.14 -6.99
C TRP A 211 -3.96 0.98 -6.61
N TRP A 212 -4.45 1.95 -5.84
CA TRP A 212 -3.61 3.04 -5.34
C TRP A 212 -2.50 2.51 -4.43
N ASN A 213 -2.79 1.47 -3.64
CA ASN A 213 -1.81 0.75 -2.82
C ASN A 213 -2.11 -0.75 -2.79
N ALA A 214 -1.04 -1.56 -2.75
CA ALA A 214 -1.10 -3.00 -2.83
C ALA A 214 0.14 -3.65 -2.19
N VAL A 215 0.07 -4.96 -1.94
CA VAL A 215 1.23 -5.77 -1.53
C VAL A 215 1.76 -6.51 -2.73
N LEU A 216 3.06 -6.35 -2.97
CA LEU A 216 3.77 -6.98 -4.08
C LEU A 216 4.84 -7.93 -3.54
N VAL A 217 5.03 -9.03 -4.25
CA VAL A 217 6.12 -10.00 -4.02
C VAL A 217 6.70 -10.46 -5.35
N ARG A 218 7.90 -11.06 -5.33
CA ARG A 218 8.38 -11.80 -6.49
C ARG A 218 7.66 -13.15 -6.58
N GLU A 219 7.39 -13.63 -7.79
CA GLU A 219 6.81 -14.97 -8.00
C GLU A 219 7.68 -16.07 -7.38
N SER A 220 9.01 -15.92 -7.40
CA SER A 220 9.95 -16.80 -6.72
C SER A 220 9.77 -16.79 -5.20
N THR A 221 9.55 -15.61 -4.59
CA THR A 221 9.27 -15.45 -3.16
C THR A 221 7.91 -16.06 -2.79
N LEU A 222 6.89 -15.87 -3.65
CA LEU A 222 5.56 -16.45 -3.45
C LEU A 222 5.61 -17.98 -3.34
N ARG A 223 6.47 -18.62 -4.14
CA ARG A 223 6.68 -20.08 -4.09
C ARG A 223 7.53 -20.50 -2.88
N SER A 224 8.66 -19.83 -2.65
CA SER A 224 9.65 -20.30 -1.65
C SER A 224 9.30 -19.92 -0.20
N LYS A 225 8.53 -18.82 0.02
CA LYS A 225 8.15 -18.31 1.36
C LYS A 225 6.63 -18.33 1.59
N ARG A 226 5.91 -19.21 0.89
CA ARG A 226 4.44 -19.26 0.98
C ARG A 226 3.89 -19.33 2.41
N PRO A 227 4.41 -20.16 3.34
CA PRO A 227 3.92 -20.19 4.71
C PRO A 227 4.07 -18.85 5.43
N ALA A 228 5.22 -18.17 5.28
CA ALA A 228 5.44 -16.83 5.84
C ALA A 228 4.48 -15.78 5.23
N LEU A 229 4.22 -15.86 3.93
CA LEU A 229 3.31 -14.96 3.25
C LEU A 229 1.85 -15.16 3.67
N LEU A 230 1.41 -16.38 3.97
CA LEU A 230 0.08 -16.66 4.53
C LEU A 230 -0.08 -16.05 5.92
N LYS A 231 0.93 -16.18 6.78
CA LYS A 231 0.96 -15.53 8.09
C LYS A 231 0.93 -14.00 7.97
N PHE A 232 1.70 -13.45 7.03
CA PHE A 232 1.67 -12.01 6.72
C PHE A 232 0.29 -11.57 6.21
N THR A 233 -0.36 -12.35 5.35
CA THR A 233 -1.71 -12.05 4.85
C THR A 233 -2.72 -11.99 6.00
N ARG A 234 -2.68 -12.93 6.96
CA ARG A 234 -3.54 -12.89 8.16
C ARG A 234 -3.28 -11.65 9.00
N ALA A 235 -2.00 -11.30 9.26
CA ALA A 235 -1.65 -10.09 9.99
C ALA A 235 -2.17 -8.82 9.31
N MET A 236 -2.16 -8.75 7.97
CA MET A 236 -2.72 -7.62 7.21
C MET A 236 -4.25 -7.57 7.32
N MET A 237 -4.95 -8.70 7.30
CA MET A 237 -6.40 -8.76 7.52
C MET A 237 -6.78 -8.34 8.95
N GLU A 238 -6.03 -8.79 9.98
CA GLU A 238 -6.19 -8.33 11.37
C GLU A 238 -6.02 -6.81 11.47
N ALA A 239 -5.05 -6.24 10.75
CA ALA A 239 -4.82 -4.80 10.73
C ALA A 239 -5.96 -4.03 10.07
N VAL A 240 -6.53 -4.54 8.97
CA VAL A 240 -7.72 -3.93 8.34
C VAL A 240 -8.92 -4.00 9.27
N HIS A 241 -9.15 -5.13 9.93
CA HIS A 241 -10.18 -5.25 10.96
C HIS A 241 -10.00 -4.21 12.08
N TYR A 242 -8.77 -4.10 12.63
CA TYR A 242 -8.47 -3.09 13.64
C TYR A 242 -8.77 -1.66 13.16
N ILE A 243 -8.38 -1.31 11.93
CA ILE A 243 -8.66 0.01 11.36
C ILE A 243 -10.17 0.29 11.33
N LYS A 244 -10.98 -0.71 10.98
CA LYS A 244 -12.44 -0.57 10.88
C LYS A 244 -13.14 -0.49 12.24
N THR A 245 -12.59 -1.12 13.27
CA THR A 245 -13.22 -1.24 14.59
C THR A 245 -12.66 -0.29 15.65
N GLU A 246 -11.38 0.10 15.53
CA GLU A 246 -10.64 0.83 16.55
C GLU A 246 -10.24 2.23 16.07
N LYS A 247 -11.24 3.13 16.00
CA LYS A 247 -11.08 4.48 15.43
C LYS A 247 -10.00 5.30 16.10
N GLU A 248 -10.03 5.46 17.43
CA GLU A 248 -9.09 6.34 18.12
C GLU A 248 -7.68 5.79 18.07
N GLY A 249 -7.50 4.47 18.28
CA GLY A 249 -6.19 3.84 18.12
C GLY A 249 -5.63 3.94 16.70
N THR A 250 -6.49 3.91 15.68
CA THR A 250 -6.09 4.11 14.29
C THR A 250 -5.65 5.56 14.04
N LYS A 251 -6.35 6.55 14.56
CA LYS A 251 -5.98 7.97 14.45
C LYS A 251 -4.66 8.27 15.16
N GLU A 252 -4.39 7.64 16.31
CA GLU A 252 -3.09 7.75 16.98
C GLU A 252 -1.95 7.20 16.11
N ILE A 253 -2.17 6.06 15.44
CA ILE A 253 -1.20 5.47 14.51
C ILE A 253 -0.99 6.38 13.30
N PHE A 254 -2.04 7.00 12.76
CA PHE A 254 -1.92 8.00 11.69
C PHE A 254 -1.09 9.19 12.13
N SER A 255 -1.44 9.81 13.28
CA SER A 255 -0.72 10.95 13.85
C SER A 255 0.77 10.68 13.96
N LYS A 256 1.14 9.54 14.53
CA LYS A 256 2.54 9.13 14.71
C LYS A 256 3.30 8.98 13.38
N ASN A 257 2.71 8.30 12.41
CA ASN A 257 3.39 7.97 11.15
C ASN A 257 3.41 9.15 10.16
N LEU A 258 2.39 10.00 10.20
CA LEU A 258 2.31 11.22 9.39
C LEU A 258 2.99 12.41 10.05
N LYS A 259 3.37 12.31 11.34
CA LYS A 259 3.88 13.41 12.17
C LYS A 259 2.94 14.62 12.18
N MET A 260 1.66 14.37 12.34
CA MET A 260 0.58 15.33 12.25
C MET A 260 -0.34 15.23 13.47
N ASN A 261 -0.72 16.38 14.04
CA ASN A 261 -1.57 16.47 15.24
C ASN A 261 -2.84 17.31 14.97
N ASP A 262 -3.36 17.29 13.74
CA ASP A 262 -4.61 17.95 13.41
C ASP A 262 -5.81 16.99 13.60
N PRO A 263 -6.66 17.18 14.64
CA PRO A 263 -7.77 16.27 14.91
C PRO A 263 -8.75 16.15 13.74
N ASP A 264 -9.07 17.28 13.07
CA ASP A 264 -10.01 17.28 11.94
C ASP A 264 -9.46 16.58 10.73
N GLY A 265 -8.18 16.82 10.40
CA GLY A 265 -7.51 16.13 9.30
C GLY A 265 -7.36 14.63 9.55
N LEU A 266 -7.04 14.23 10.79
CA LEU A 266 -6.99 12.82 11.18
C LEU A 266 -8.37 12.15 11.14
N GLU A 267 -9.42 12.87 11.50
CA GLU A 267 -10.80 12.36 11.43
C GLU A 267 -11.24 12.14 9.98
N ARG A 268 -10.95 13.09 9.09
CA ARG A 268 -11.22 12.93 7.64
C ARG A 268 -10.43 11.75 7.04
N ALA A 269 -9.13 11.68 7.34
CA ALA A 269 -8.30 10.57 6.89
C ALA A 269 -8.82 9.22 7.40
N TYR A 270 -9.23 9.13 8.68
CA TYR A 270 -9.82 7.91 9.22
C TYR A 270 -11.08 7.51 8.45
N ARG A 271 -12.03 8.42 8.28
CA ARG A 271 -13.29 8.15 7.55
C ARG A 271 -13.00 7.63 6.15
N ASP A 272 -12.11 8.30 5.40
CA ASP A 272 -11.85 7.97 4.00
C ASP A 272 -11.14 6.61 3.85
N TYR A 273 -10.21 6.31 4.77
CA TYR A 273 -9.41 5.09 4.66
C TYR A 273 -10.01 3.89 5.41
N SER A 274 -10.78 4.07 6.48
CA SER A 274 -11.42 2.94 7.17
C SER A 274 -12.47 2.23 6.31
N GLU A 275 -13.17 2.97 5.45
CA GLU A 275 -14.19 2.42 4.56
C GLU A 275 -13.60 1.78 3.30
N ILE A 276 -12.48 2.33 2.80
CA ILE A 276 -11.96 1.95 1.48
C ILE A 276 -11.20 0.62 1.45
N PHE A 277 -10.59 0.20 2.57
CA PHE A 277 -9.88 -1.06 2.64
C PHE A 277 -10.85 -2.24 2.49
N PRO A 278 -10.66 -3.12 1.46
CA PRO A 278 -11.41 -4.37 1.38
C PRO A 278 -11.09 -5.26 2.59
N GLU A 279 -12.09 -5.89 3.18
CA GLU A 279 -11.89 -6.77 4.34
C GLU A 279 -11.07 -8.01 4.00
N ASP A 280 -11.25 -8.51 2.78
CA ASP A 280 -10.59 -9.70 2.24
C ASP A 280 -9.21 -9.39 1.62
N LEU A 281 -8.91 -8.11 1.33
CA LEU A 281 -7.71 -7.70 0.61
C LEU A 281 -7.52 -8.39 -0.75
N MET A 282 -8.61 -8.85 -1.39
CA MET A 282 -8.57 -9.60 -2.63
C MET A 282 -8.00 -8.78 -3.80
N PRO A 283 -6.88 -9.21 -4.40
CA PRO A 283 -6.32 -8.51 -5.55
C PRO A 283 -7.12 -8.85 -6.82
N THR A 284 -7.56 -7.83 -7.56
CA THR A 284 -8.27 -7.99 -8.84
C THR A 284 -7.51 -7.36 -10.00
N ALA A 285 -7.77 -7.82 -11.20
CA ALA A 285 -7.09 -7.34 -12.40
C ALA A 285 -7.59 -5.97 -12.90
N ASP A 286 -8.76 -5.50 -12.43
CA ASP A 286 -9.41 -4.30 -12.97
C ASP A 286 -8.60 -3.02 -12.75
N GLY A 287 -8.03 -2.85 -11.55
CA GLY A 287 -7.16 -1.70 -11.27
C GLY A 287 -5.85 -1.72 -12.06
N VAL A 288 -5.34 -2.90 -12.40
CA VAL A 288 -4.19 -3.07 -13.30
C VAL A 288 -4.58 -2.71 -14.74
N LYS A 289 -5.76 -3.15 -15.18
CA LYS A 289 -6.29 -2.84 -16.52
C LYS A 289 -6.36 -1.34 -16.77
N THR A 290 -6.87 -0.57 -15.83
CA THR A 290 -6.95 0.91 -15.93
C THR A 290 -5.58 1.52 -16.28
N MET A 291 -4.52 1.07 -15.62
CA MET A 291 -3.18 1.57 -15.92
C MET A 291 -2.63 1.09 -17.26
N LEU A 292 -2.87 -0.17 -17.60
CA LEU A 292 -2.45 -0.70 -18.91
C LEU A 292 -3.17 0.03 -20.05
N ASP A 293 -4.47 0.31 -19.92
CA ASP A 293 -5.25 1.08 -20.90
C ASP A 293 -4.71 2.52 -21.07
N ASP A 294 -4.30 3.18 -19.96
CA ASP A 294 -3.68 4.51 -20.03
C ASP A 294 -2.32 4.48 -20.74
N LEU A 295 -1.55 3.41 -20.56
CA LEU A 295 -0.23 3.27 -21.18
C LEU A 295 -0.29 2.77 -22.61
N ALA A 296 -1.32 2.01 -23.01
CA ALA A 296 -1.43 1.32 -24.29
C ALA A 296 -1.17 2.23 -25.52
N PRO A 297 -1.66 3.49 -25.59
CA PRO A 297 -1.43 4.36 -26.74
C PRO A 297 0.05 4.71 -26.99
N ARG A 298 0.90 4.61 -25.97
CA ARG A 298 2.31 5.00 -26.01
C ARG A 298 3.27 3.86 -25.67
N ASN A 299 2.77 2.66 -25.36
CA ASN A 299 3.57 1.52 -24.96
C ASN A 299 3.00 0.20 -25.53
N PRO A 300 3.56 -0.35 -26.63
CA PRO A 300 3.09 -1.59 -27.22
C PRO A 300 3.06 -2.79 -26.28
N LYS A 301 3.99 -2.86 -25.31
CA LYS A 301 3.99 -3.92 -24.29
C LYS A 301 2.78 -3.81 -23.37
N ALA A 302 2.35 -2.60 -23.02
CA ALA A 302 1.14 -2.39 -22.23
C ALA A 302 -0.11 -2.77 -23.02
N ALA A 303 -0.18 -2.44 -24.31
CA ALA A 303 -1.28 -2.80 -25.19
C ALA A 303 -1.45 -4.33 -25.34
N ALA A 304 -0.35 -5.08 -25.34
CA ALA A 304 -0.34 -6.54 -25.47
C ALA A 304 -0.46 -7.29 -24.12
N ALA A 305 -0.37 -6.58 -22.98
CA ALA A 305 -0.31 -7.22 -21.69
C ALA A 305 -1.69 -7.71 -21.21
N ASN A 306 -1.74 -8.93 -20.65
CA ASN A 306 -2.94 -9.42 -19.97
C ASN A 306 -2.93 -8.98 -18.50
N PRO A 307 -3.89 -8.17 -18.02
CA PRO A 307 -3.94 -7.69 -16.63
C PRO A 307 -3.91 -8.80 -15.59
N LYS A 308 -4.47 -9.97 -15.89
CA LYS A 308 -4.48 -11.15 -14.99
C LYS A 308 -3.07 -11.65 -14.65
N ASN A 309 -2.08 -11.42 -15.51
CA ASN A 309 -0.70 -11.83 -15.25
C ASN A 309 0.00 -10.97 -14.18
N PHE A 310 -0.61 -9.89 -13.72
CA PHE A 310 -0.06 -8.98 -12.72
C PHE A 310 -0.56 -9.28 -11.30
N VAL A 311 -1.52 -10.19 -11.14
CA VAL A 311 -2.17 -10.49 -9.86
C VAL A 311 -2.11 -11.98 -9.55
N ASP A 312 -1.94 -12.32 -8.28
CA ASP A 312 -2.06 -13.68 -7.78
C ASP A 312 -2.92 -13.69 -6.50
N PRO A 313 -4.20 -14.10 -6.57
CA PRO A 313 -5.12 -14.10 -5.44
C PRO A 313 -4.94 -15.31 -4.50
N SER A 314 -4.04 -16.23 -4.80
CA SER A 314 -3.98 -17.54 -4.15
C SER A 314 -3.72 -17.50 -2.64
N LEU A 315 -2.99 -16.50 -2.12
CA LEU A 315 -2.79 -16.31 -0.68
C LEU A 315 -4.10 -15.95 0.03
N VAL A 316 -4.84 -15.01 -0.54
CA VAL A 316 -6.14 -14.59 0.01
C VAL A 316 -7.13 -15.75 -0.03
N GLN A 317 -7.26 -16.42 -1.16
CA GLN A 317 -8.15 -17.58 -1.32
C GLN A 317 -7.85 -18.69 -0.31
N GLU A 318 -6.58 -18.96 -0.03
CA GLU A 318 -6.17 -19.97 0.96
C GLU A 318 -6.50 -19.54 2.40
N VAL A 319 -6.32 -18.26 2.74
CA VAL A 319 -6.70 -17.71 4.05
C VAL A 319 -8.23 -17.71 4.22
N GLU A 320 -8.99 -17.34 3.20
CA GLU A 320 -10.46 -17.41 3.21
C GLU A 320 -10.96 -18.85 3.38
N ALA A 321 -10.39 -19.80 2.63
CA ALA A 321 -10.74 -21.23 2.71
C ALA A 321 -10.46 -21.82 4.12
N SER A 322 -9.50 -21.26 4.87
CA SER A 322 -9.24 -21.66 6.26
C SER A 322 -10.33 -21.20 7.25
N GLY A 323 -11.27 -20.37 6.82
CA GLY A 323 -12.30 -19.78 7.69
C GLY A 323 -11.82 -18.60 8.56
N PHE A 324 -10.56 -18.20 8.42
CA PHE A 324 -9.95 -17.14 9.24
C PHE A 324 -10.74 -15.81 9.16
N LEU A 325 -11.08 -15.37 7.95
CA LEU A 325 -11.81 -14.11 7.77
C LEU A 325 -13.20 -14.14 8.43
N LYS A 326 -13.90 -15.28 8.33
CA LYS A 326 -15.20 -15.45 8.99
C LYS A 326 -15.08 -15.42 10.52
N GLN A 327 -13.97 -15.90 11.08
CA GLN A 327 -13.72 -15.84 12.52
C GLN A 327 -13.39 -14.42 12.98
N LEU A 328 -12.61 -13.69 12.17
CA LEU A 328 -12.18 -12.32 12.46
C LEU A 328 -13.36 -11.33 12.51
N TYR A 329 -14.37 -11.50 11.67
CA TYR A 329 -15.56 -10.63 11.57
C TYR A 329 -16.82 -11.24 12.21
N LYS A 330 -16.67 -12.34 12.99
CA LYS A 330 -17.77 -12.85 13.83
C LYS A 330 -17.89 -11.96 15.08
N HIS A 331 -18.99 -11.25 15.17
CA HIS A 331 -19.50 -10.63 16.39
C HIS A 331 -20.77 -11.33 16.83
#